data_67fde68faec4ddf2cdf9160e1ddbc0bf
#
_entry.id   67fde68faec4ddf2cdf9160e1ddbc0bf
#
_cell.length_a   1.000
_cell.length_b   1.000
_cell.length_c   1.000
_cell.angle_alpha   90.00
_cell.angle_beta   90.00
_cell.angle_gamma   90.00
#
_symmetry.space_group_name_H-M   'P 1'
#
loop_
_entity.id
_entity.type
_entity.pdbx_description
1 polymer ?
#
loop_
_entity_poly.entity_id
_entity_poly.type
_entity_poly.pdbx_seq_one_letter_code
_entity_poly.pdbx_strand_id
1 'polypeptide(L)'
;MRIGVGVIFTYIGLVIFLTGVNVGFMPIGYKLGVALAEMNPYIVTGLGLLMGVLVVLAEPAIHVLNQQVEEITQGYITRRSMLAGLCIGVGAAIALSMVRIIFDFSLAYYIIPGYFISLALSLFVPPVYTAIAFDSGGVASGPMTSVFILPFAIGVCVGVQGEAAVLRDAFGVVALVAMAPLITIQLLGFRAIVHNHIQEKRAMKRILDAADQQIINFM
;
A
#
# COMPACT_ATOMS: atom_id res chain seq x y z
N MET A 1 10.91 34.97 7.85
CA MET A 1 9.78 34.96 8.81
C MET A 1 8.72 33.92 8.50
N ARG A 2 8.18 33.82 7.28
CA ARG A 2 7.15 32.82 6.90
C ARG A 2 7.60 31.37 7.08
N ILE A 3 8.85 31.02 6.72
CA ILE A 3 9.40 29.67 6.85
C ILE A 3 9.48 29.25 8.32
N GLY A 4 9.99 30.14 9.22
CA GLY A 4 10.09 29.83 10.65
C GLY A 4 8.72 29.60 11.30
N VAL A 5 7.70 30.39 10.95
CA VAL A 5 6.33 30.19 11.41
C VAL A 5 5.78 28.85 10.90
N GLY A 6 6.02 28.49 9.62
CA GLY A 6 5.61 27.22 9.07
C GLY A 6 6.21 26.00 9.82
N VAL A 7 7.51 26.05 10.13
CA VAL A 7 8.20 25.01 10.91
C VAL A 7 7.58 24.84 12.30
N ILE A 8 7.28 25.94 13.00
CA ILE A 8 6.65 25.90 14.33
C ILE A 8 5.27 25.26 14.26
N PHE A 9 4.42 25.67 13.29
CA PHE A 9 3.10 25.06 13.13
C PHE A 9 3.17 23.57 12.78
N THR A 10 4.10 23.17 11.91
CA THR A 10 4.33 21.76 11.58
C THR A 10 4.76 20.96 12.80
N TYR A 11 5.68 21.50 13.61
CA TYR A 11 6.13 20.83 14.82
C TYR A 11 5.01 20.65 15.84
N ILE A 12 4.23 21.70 16.13
CA ILE A 12 3.09 21.63 17.04
C ILE A 12 2.04 20.64 16.51
N GLY A 13 1.69 20.71 15.24
CA GLY A 13 0.75 19.80 14.60
C GLY A 13 1.20 18.35 14.70
N LEU A 14 2.49 18.08 14.45
CA LEU A 14 3.07 16.75 14.55
C LEU A 14 3.03 16.21 15.99
N VAL A 15 3.37 17.04 16.98
CA VAL A 15 3.30 16.64 18.41
C VAL A 15 1.88 16.28 18.83
N ILE A 16 0.88 17.11 18.46
CA ILE A 16 -0.52 16.85 18.78
C ILE A 16 -0.99 15.57 18.08
N PHE A 17 -0.67 15.41 16.79
CA PHE A 17 -1.02 14.23 16.01
C PHE A 17 -0.43 12.95 16.63
N LEU A 18 0.89 12.92 16.85
CA LEU A 18 1.56 11.74 17.41
C LEU A 18 1.08 11.42 18.83
N THR A 19 0.80 12.44 19.65
CA THR A 19 0.25 12.23 20.99
C THR A 19 -1.14 11.61 20.91
N GLY A 20 -2.02 12.15 20.09
CA GLY A 20 -3.38 11.61 19.90
C GLY A 20 -3.37 10.17 19.39
N VAL A 21 -2.51 9.89 18.44
CA VAL A 21 -2.37 8.54 17.84
C VAL A 21 -1.82 7.55 18.88
N ASN A 22 -0.77 7.90 19.64
CA ASN A 22 -0.18 7.01 20.65
C ASN A 22 -1.09 6.78 21.85
N VAL A 23 -1.76 7.81 22.35
CA VAL A 23 -2.61 7.70 23.53
C VAL A 23 -3.98 7.09 23.22
N GLY A 24 -4.52 7.40 22.03
CA GLY A 24 -5.84 6.94 21.60
C GLY A 24 -5.80 5.62 20.84
N PHE A 25 -5.11 5.59 19.69
CA PHE A 25 -5.20 4.47 18.77
C PHE A 25 -4.43 3.22 19.22
N MET A 26 -3.25 3.37 19.81
CA MET A 26 -2.42 2.24 20.22
C MET A 26 -3.12 1.32 21.22
N PRO A 27 -3.70 1.81 22.35
CA PRO A 27 -4.42 0.96 23.29
C PRO A 27 -5.68 0.33 22.70
N ILE A 28 -6.37 1.07 21.81
CA ILE A 28 -7.58 0.57 21.14
C ILE A 28 -7.20 -0.56 20.18
N GLY A 29 -6.16 -0.37 19.35
CA GLY A 29 -5.66 -1.40 18.45
C GLY A 29 -5.34 -2.69 19.18
N TYR A 30 -4.56 -2.61 20.26
CA TYR A 30 -4.21 -3.78 21.07
C TYR A 30 -5.43 -4.49 21.65
N LYS A 31 -6.35 -3.74 22.32
CA LYS A 31 -7.57 -4.33 22.91
C LYS A 31 -8.47 -4.98 21.86
N LEU A 32 -8.62 -4.35 20.69
CA LEU A 32 -9.36 -4.93 19.58
C LEU A 32 -8.70 -6.24 19.11
N GLY A 33 -7.39 -6.25 18.99
CA GLY A 33 -6.64 -7.46 18.60
C GLY A 33 -6.88 -8.61 19.55
N VAL A 34 -6.75 -8.39 20.85
CA VAL A 34 -7.01 -9.40 21.89
C VAL A 34 -8.48 -9.88 21.86
N ALA A 35 -9.43 -8.96 21.77
CA ALA A 35 -10.86 -9.31 21.74
C ALA A 35 -11.25 -10.13 20.49
N LEU A 36 -10.59 -9.87 19.36
CA LEU A 36 -10.86 -10.57 18.11
C LEU A 36 -10.12 -11.91 17.98
N ALA A 37 -9.07 -12.12 18.76
CA ALA A 37 -8.26 -13.35 18.73
C ALA A 37 -9.07 -14.64 19.01
N GLU A 38 -10.14 -14.55 19.80
CA GLU A 38 -11.04 -15.64 20.12
C GLU A 38 -12.08 -15.92 19.01
N MET A 39 -12.18 -15.05 18.00
CA MET A 39 -13.15 -15.17 16.93
C MET A 39 -12.69 -16.15 15.85
N ASN A 40 -13.63 -16.49 14.94
CA ASN A 40 -13.30 -17.32 13.79
C ASN A 40 -12.16 -16.71 12.95
N PRO A 41 -11.11 -17.50 12.56
CA PRO A 41 -9.97 -17.04 11.76
C PRO A 41 -10.34 -16.24 10.50
N TYR A 42 -11.41 -16.63 9.82
CA TYR A 42 -11.89 -15.92 8.62
C TYR A 42 -12.41 -14.52 8.93
N ILE A 43 -13.04 -14.34 10.09
CA ILE A 43 -13.53 -13.02 10.55
C ILE A 43 -12.34 -12.12 10.89
N VAL A 44 -11.34 -12.62 11.62
CA VAL A 44 -10.13 -11.88 11.97
C VAL A 44 -9.38 -11.44 10.71
N THR A 45 -9.23 -12.33 9.74
CA THR A 45 -8.60 -12.03 8.45
C THR A 45 -9.38 -10.96 7.66
N GLY A 46 -10.71 -11.10 7.58
CA GLY A 46 -11.57 -10.14 6.90
C GLY A 46 -11.57 -8.76 7.55
N LEU A 47 -11.57 -8.70 8.89
CA LEU A 47 -11.41 -7.45 9.64
C LEU A 47 -10.02 -6.85 9.45
N GLY A 48 -8.96 -7.67 9.40
CA GLY A 48 -7.61 -7.21 9.06
C GLY A 48 -7.55 -6.52 7.70
N LEU A 49 -8.20 -7.09 6.68
CA LEU A 49 -8.33 -6.47 5.36
C LEU A 49 -9.06 -5.13 5.44
N LEU A 50 -10.21 -5.09 6.11
CA LEU A 50 -11.00 -3.88 6.28
C LEU A 50 -10.21 -2.78 7.01
N MET A 51 -9.55 -3.14 8.12
CA MET A 51 -8.69 -2.23 8.88
C MET A 51 -7.57 -1.66 8.01
N GLY A 52 -6.94 -2.48 7.16
CA GLY A 52 -5.90 -2.03 6.24
C GLY A 52 -6.41 -0.99 5.24
N VAL A 53 -7.59 -1.22 4.67
CA VAL A 53 -8.23 -0.23 3.78
C VAL A 53 -8.52 1.07 4.53
N LEU A 54 -9.09 0.99 5.74
CA LEU A 54 -9.42 2.17 6.55
C LEU A 54 -8.17 2.97 6.95
N VAL A 55 -7.08 2.29 7.30
CA VAL A 55 -5.81 2.94 7.66
C VAL A 55 -5.22 3.68 6.47
N VAL A 56 -5.22 3.10 5.28
CA VAL A 56 -4.76 3.79 4.05
C VAL A 56 -5.61 5.03 3.77
N LEU A 57 -6.92 4.95 3.95
CA LEU A 57 -7.81 6.09 3.76
C LEU A 57 -7.65 7.18 4.81
N ALA A 58 -7.27 6.80 6.04
CA ALA A 58 -7.07 7.71 7.16
C ALA A 58 -5.67 8.34 7.20
N GLU A 59 -4.67 7.77 6.50
CA GLU A 59 -3.27 8.20 6.55
C GLU A 59 -3.07 9.49 5.73
N PRO A 60 -2.77 10.63 6.38
CA PRO A 60 -2.60 11.91 5.68
C PRO A 60 -1.44 11.90 4.68
N ALA A 61 -0.36 11.19 5.00
CA ALA A 61 0.84 11.12 4.17
C ALA A 61 0.56 10.46 2.81
N ILE A 62 -0.35 9.46 2.77
CA ILE A 62 -0.78 8.81 1.53
C ILE A 62 -1.52 9.80 0.61
N HIS A 63 -2.33 10.69 1.16
CA HIS A 63 -3.04 11.69 0.36
C HIS A 63 -2.07 12.69 -0.30
N VAL A 64 -1.05 13.13 0.43
CA VAL A 64 0.02 14.00 -0.11
C VAL A 64 0.81 13.27 -1.19
N LEU A 65 1.23 12.04 -0.91
CA LEU A 65 1.95 11.20 -1.88
C LEU A 65 1.14 11.01 -3.17
N ASN A 66 -0.14 10.70 -3.08
CA ASN A 66 -1.01 10.51 -4.23
C ASN A 66 -1.10 11.78 -5.09
N GLN A 67 -1.09 12.96 -4.47
CA GLN A 67 -1.07 14.23 -5.19
C GLN A 67 0.26 14.43 -5.93
N GLN A 68 1.37 14.21 -5.25
CA GLN A 68 2.71 14.35 -5.84
C GLN A 68 2.92 13.39 -7.01
N VAL A 69 2.45 12.15 -6.89
CA VAL A 69 2.55 11.15 -7.96
C VAL A 69 1.74 11.55 -9.19
N GLU A 70 0.52 12.07 -9.01
CA GLU A 70 -0.31 12.56 -10.11
C GLU A 70 0.38 13.73 -10.85
N GLU A 71 1.00 14.66 -10.11
CA GLU A 71 1.74 15.79 -10.67
C GLU A 71 2.99 15.32 -11.43
N ILE A 72 3.81 14.44 -10.85
CA ILE A 72 5.05 13.92 -11.46
C ILE A 72 4.75 13.09 -12.69
N THR A 73 3.70 12.30 -12.67
CA THR A 73 3.30 11.44 -13.79
C THR A 73 2.42 12.15 -14.82
N GLN A 74 2.20 13.47 -14.67
CA GLN A 74 1.34 14.26 -15.56
C GLN A 74 -0.06 13.62 -15.76
N GLY A 75 -0.60 13.04 -14.70
CA GLY A 75 -1.93 12.40 -14.72
C GLY A 75 -1.98 10.97 -15.28
N TYR A 76 -0.84 10.39 -15.67
CA TYR A 76 -0.82 8.97 -16.10
C TYR A 76 -1.25 8.03 -14.97
N ILE A 77 -0.84 8.32 -13.73
CA ILE A 77 -1.40 7.67 -12.54
C ILE A 77 -2.31 8.69 -11.87
N THR A 78 -3.61 8.41 -11.89
CA THR A 78 -4.57 9.26 -11.18
C THR A 78 -4.56 8.96 -9.69
N ARG A 79 -4.84 9.96 -8.85
CA ARG A 79 -4.99 9.80 -7.39
C ARG A 79 -5.90 8.62 -7.01
N ARG A 80 -7.02 8.46 -7.73
CA ARG A 80 -7.99 7.39 -7.46
C ARG A 80 -7.41 6.00 -7.73
N SER A 81 -6.68 5.86 -8.83
CA SER A 81 -6.05 4.59 -9.19
C SER A 81 -4.98 4.20 -8.20
N MET A 82 -4.15 5.17 -7.78
CA MET A 82 -3.11 4.96 -6.79
C MET A 82 -3.68 4.62 -5.42
N LEU A 83 -4.67 5.40 -4.95
CA LEU A 83 -5.34 5.15 -3.68
C LEU A 83 -6.00 3.77 -3.65
N ALA A 84 -6.70 3.39 -4.71
CA ALA A 84 -7.30 2.06 -4.83
C ALA A 84 -6.25 0.94 -4.81
N GLY A 85 -5.13 1.11 -5.52
CA GLY A 85 -4.01 0.17 -5.49
C GLY A 85 -3.42 0.01 -4.10
N LEU A 86 -3.18 1.12 -3.39
CA LEU A 86 -2.69 1.11 -2.02
C LEU A 86 -3.69 0.47 -1.04
N CYS A 87 -4.98 0.79 -1.13
CA CYS A 87 -6.03 0.19 -0.31
C CYS A 87 -6.07 -1.35 -0.48
N ILE A 88 -6.04 -1.82 -1.72
CA ILE A 88 -6.04 -3.26 -2.03
C ILE A 88 -4.75 -3.91 -1.54
N GLY A 89 -3.59 -3.31 -1.84
CA GLY A 89 -2.30 -3.87 -1.48
C GLY A 89 -2.07 -3.95 0.02
N VAL A 90 -2.26 -2.85 0.74
CA VAL A 90 -2.09 -2.78 2.18
C VAL A 90 -3.16 -3.60 2.91
N GLY A 91 -4.41 -3.53 2.44
CA GLY A 91 -5.49 -4.38 2.98
C GLY A 91 -5.17 -5.87 2.86
N ALA A 92 -4.72 -6.31 1.69
CA ALA A 92 -4.29 -7.69 1.47
C ALA A 92 -3.07 -8.06 2.33
N ALA A 93 -2.08 -7.17 2.48
CA ALA A 93 -0.90 -7.41 3.31
C ALA A 93 -1.27 -7.62 4.78
N ILE A 94 -2.20 -6.82 5.31
CA ILE A 94 -2.66 -6.97 6.70
C ILE A 94 -3.49 -8.26 6.86
N ALA A 95 -4.37 -8.57 5.91
CA ALA A 95 -5.09 -9.83 5.91
C ALA A 95 -4.14 -11.05 5.90
N LEU A 96 -3.12 -11.04 5.03
CA LEU A 96 -2.10 -12.09 4.98
C LEU A 96 -1.28 -12.16 6.27
N SER A 97 -1.01 -11.02 6.92
CA SER A 97 -0.39 -10.98 8.25
C SER A 97 -1.26 -11.67 9.30
N MET A 98 -2.58 -11.46 9.29
CA MET A 98 -3.49 -12.14 10.21
C MET A 98 -3.50 -13.64 9.96
N VAL A 99 -3.57 -14.07 8.70
CA VAL A 99 -3.46 -15.50 8.34
C VAL A 99 -2.15 -16.08 8.89
N ARG A 100 -1.04 -15.38 8.70
CA ARG A 100 0.27 -15.82 9.20
C ARG A 100 0.30 -15.98 10.73
N ILE A 101 -0.23 -14.99 11.47
CA ILE A 101 -0.28 -15.03 12.93
C ILE A 101 -1.15 -16.19 13.39
N ILE A 102 -2.29 -16.43 12.77
CA ILE A 102 -3.22 -17.48 13.17
C ILE A 102 -2.67 -18.89 12.90
N PHE A 103 -1.98 -19.08 11.75
CA PHE A 103 -1.48 -20.39 11.35
C PHE A 103 0.00 -20.63 11.67
N ASP A 104 0.68 -19.69 12.33
CA ASP A 104 2.06 -19.77 12.82
C ASP A 104 3.10 -20.25 11.79
N PHE A 105 3.18 -19.58 10.64
CA PHE A 105 4.20 -19.88 9.65
C PHE A 105 5.19 -18.72 9.42
N SER A 106 6.38 -19.06 8.89
CA SER A 106 7.48 -18.12 8.74
C SER A 106 7.13 -16.95 7.82
N LEU A 107 7.49 -15.72 8.23
CA LEU A 107 7.39 -14.49 7.45
C LEU A 107 8.13 -14.59 6.09
N ALA A 108 9.18 -15.42 6.02
CA ALA A 108 9.98 -15.60 4.81
C ALA A 108 9.15 -16.10 3.62
N TYR A 109 8.10 -16.89 3.85
CA TYR A 109 7.21 -17.36 2.78
C TYR A 109 6.48 -16.24 2.04
N TYR A 110 6.31 -15.08 2.66
CA TYR A 110 5.71 -13.90 2.02
C TYR A 110 6.76 -12.92 1.52
N ILE A 111 7.77 -12.64 2.35
CA ILE A 111 8.77 -11.61 2.04
C ILE A 111 9.64 -12.01 0.86
N ILE A 112 10.15 -13.24 0.82
CA ILE A 112 11.05 -13.69 -0.25
C ILE A 112 10.35 -13.61 -1.62
N PRO A 113 9.20 -14.24 -1.85
CA PRO A 113 8.53 -14.13 -3.15
C PRO A 113 8.02 -12.71 -3.42
N GLY A 114 7.58 -11.96 -2.42
CA GLY A 114 7.09 -10.60 -2.60
C GLY A 114 8.18 -9.64 -3.09
N TYR A 115 9.35 -9.63 -2.48
CA TYR A 115 10.48 -8.84 -2.96
C TYR A 115 11.00 -9.35 -4.30
N PHE A 116 11.01 -10.66 -4.53
CA PHE A 116 11.39 -11.22 -5.82
C PHE A 116 10.45 -10.72 -6.95
N ILE A 117 9.14 -10.72 -6.71
CA ILE A 117 8.14 -10.17 -7.64
C ILE A 117 8.37 -8.67 -7.85
N SER A 118 8.59 -7.90 -6.78
CA SER A 118 8.85 -6.46 -6.87
C SER A 118 10.11 -6.17 -7.69
N LEU A 119 11.21 -6.88 -7.43
CA LEU A 119 12.45 -6.73 -8.19
C LEU A 119 12.29 -7.16 -9.65
N ALA A 120 11.57 -8.24 -9.91
CA ALA A 120 11.28 -8.66 -11.28
C ALA A 120 10.44 -7.60 -12.02
N LEU A 121 9.41 -7.04 -11.39
CA LEU A 121 8.61 -5.97 -11.97
C LEU A 121 9.43 -4.71 -12.27
N SER A 122 10.41 -4.36 -11.45
CA SER A 122 11.26 -3.19 -11.65
C SER A 122 12.08 -3.24 -12.94
N LEU A 123 12.29 -4.42 -13.51
CA LEU A 123 12.96 -4.58 -14.81
C LEU A 123 12.06 -4.23 -16.01
N PHE A 124 10.74 -4.28 -15.83
CA PHE A 124 9.75 -4.05 -16.88
C PHE A 124 9.06 -2.69 -16.79
N VAL A 125 9.24 -1.98 -15.68
CA VAL A 125 8.57 -0.72 -15.37
C VAL A 125 9.57 0.43 -15.41
N PRO A 126 9.22 1.63 -15.93
CA PRO A 126 10.11 2.78 -15.91
C PRO A 126 10.61 3.11 -14.49
N PRO A 127 11.86 3.61 -14.36
CA PRO A 127 12.48 3.90 -13.06
C PRO A 127 11.65 4.80 -12.15
N VAL A 128 10.84 5.71 -12.72
CA VAL A 128 9.95 6.60 -11.96
C VAL A 128 8.93 5.81 -11.15
N TYR A 129 8.29 4.78 -11.73
CA TYR A 129 7.31 3.95 -11.02
C TYR A 129 7.97 3.10 -9.92
N THR A 130 9.17 2.61 -10.19
CA THR A 130 9.96 1.88 -9.19
C THR A 130 10.31 2.79 -8.01
N ALA A 131 10.80 4.02 -8.28
CA ALA A 131 11.10 4.98 -7.23
C ALA A 131 9.86 5.33 -6.38
N ILE A 132 8.72 5.62 -7.03
CA ILE A 132 7.44 5.88 -6.35
C ILE A 132 7.00 4.68 -5.51
N ALA A 133 7.16 3.45 -6.02
CA ALA A 133 6.79 2.24 -5.31
C ALA A 133 7.59 2.08 -4.00
N PHE A 134 8.91 2.27 -4.05
CA PHE A 134 9.76 2.18 -2.86
C PHE A 134 9.47 3.29 -1.85
N ASP A 135 9.27 4.53 -2.30
CA ASP A 135 8.87 5.64 -1.44
C ASP A 135 7.51 5.39 -0.77
N SER A 136 6.54 4.90 -1.54
CA SER A 136 5.21 4.56 -1.05
C SER A 136 5.21 3.45 0.01
N GLY A 137 6.17 2.52 -0.06
CA GLY A 137 6.36 1.49 0.96
C GLY A 137 6.70 2.10 2.33
N GLY A 138 7.60 3.09 2.35
CA GLY A 138 7.92 3.87 3.54
C GLY A 138 6.73 4.66 4.08
N VAL A 139 5.97 5.30 3.20
CA VAL A 139 4.78 6.08 3.59
C VAL A 139 3.66 5.18 4.12
N ALA A 140 3.38 4.05 3.48
CA ALA A 140 2.31 3.14 3.89
C ALA A 140 2.59 2.43 5.23
N SER A 141 3.87 2.22 5.58
CA SER A 141 4.28 1.70 6.89
C SER A 141 4.41 2.80 7.97
N GLY A 142 3.89 3.98 7.70
CA GLY A 142 3.96 5.18 8.52
C GLY A 142 3.19 5.13 9.85
N PRO A 143 2.85 6.32 10.42
CA PRO A 143 2.30 6.43 11.77
C PRO A 143 1.09 5.55 12.05
N MET A 144 0.09 5.53 11.16
CA MET A 144 -1.14 4.76 11.39
C MET A 144 -0.90 3.25 11.42
N THR A 145 0.00 2.76 10.56
CA THR A 145 0.38 1.34 10.56
C THR A 145 1.15 0.97 11.82
N SER A 146 2.10 1.78 12.26
CA SER A 146 2.93 1.49 13.43
C SER A 146 2.16 1.67 14.75
N VAL A 147 1.19 2.57 14.84
CA VAL A 147 0.51 2.90 16.10
C VAL A 147 -0.86 2.24 16.23
N PHE A 148 -1.47 1.78 15.16
CA PHE A 148 -2.76 1.09 15.20
C PHE A 148 -2.68 -0.36 14.71
N ILE A 149 -2.16 -0.60 13.50
CA ILE A 149 -2.11 -1.95 12.93
C ILE A 149 -1.10 -2.85 13.65
N LEU A 150 0.08 -2.33 14.01
CA LEU A 150 1.05 -3.12 14.77
C LEU A 150 0.53 -3.52 16.16
N PRO A 151 -0.02 -2.61 17.00
CA PRO A 151 -0.68 -3.00 18.25
C PRO A 151 -1.85 -3.96 18.06
N PHE A 152 -2.65 -3.80 16.99
CA PHE A 152 -3.70 -4.75 16.64
C PHE A 152 -3.14 -6.16 16.37
N ALA A 153 -2.09 -6.26 15.56
CA ALA A 153 -1.41 -7.53 15.28
C ALA A 153 -0.78 -8.14 16.54
N ILE A 154 -0.19 -7.31 17.41
CA ILE A 154 0.31 -7.74 18.71
C ILE A 154 -0.83 -8.31 19.57
N GLY A 155 -1.97 -7.63 19.63
CA GLY A 155 -3.14 -8.12 20.37
C GLY A 155 -3.66 -9.46 19.84
N VAL A 156 -3.78 -9.62 18.54
CA VAL A 156 -4.17 -10.90 17.92
C VAL A 156 -3.13 -11.99 18.23
N CYS A 157 -1.84 -11.68 18.11
CA CYS A 157 -0.77 -12.63 18.39
C CYS A 157 -0.77 -13.08 19.86
N VAL A 158 -0.92 -12.17 20.80
CA VAL A 158 -1.03 -12.49 22.23
C VAL A 158 -2.23 -13.39 22.52
N GLY A 159 -3.38 -13.09 21.91
CA GLY A 159 -4.60 -13.88 22.12
C GLY A 159 -4.55 -15.27 21.50
N VAL A 160 -3.86 -15.46 20.36
CA VAL A 160 -3.77 -16.75 19.65
C VAL A 160 -2.58 -17.60 20.09
N GLN A 161 -1.39 -16.99 20.20
CA GLN A 161 -0.11 -17.70 20.40
C GLN A 161 0.55 -17.41 21.76
N GLY A 162 0.12 -16.36 22.45
CA GLY A 162 0.72 -15.88 23.70
C GLY A 162 1.87 -14.87 23.49
N GLU A 163 2.37 -14.30 24.59
CA GLU A 163 3.34 -13.19 24.58
C GLU A 163 4.70 -13.56 23.95
N ALA A 164 5.13 -14.81 24.07
CA ALA A 164 6.43 -15.26 23.56
C ALA A 164 6.57 -15.17 22.03
N ALA A 165 5.46 -15.23 21.30
CA ALA A 165 5.44 -15.20 19.84
C ALA A 165 5.45 -13.77 19.25
N VAL A 166 5.18 -12.75 20.05
CA VAL A 166 4.99 -11.37 19.61
C VAL A 166 6.15 -10.83 18.78
N LEU A 167 7.39 -11.00 19.26
CA LEU A 167 8.59 -10.51 18.56
C LEU A 167 8.80 -11.17 17.20
N ARG A 168 8.44 -12.45 17.09
CA ARG A 168 8.60 -13.21 15.86
C ARG A 168 7.49 -12.93 14.85
N ASP A 169 6.25 -12.81 15.32
CA ASP A 169 5.09 -12.89 14.46
C ASP A 169 4.33 -11.57 14.28
N ALA A 170 4.16 -10.77 15.32
CA ALA A 170 3.42 -9.53 15.20
C ALA A 170 4.17 -8.46 14.39
N PHE A 171 5.47 -8.31 14.58
CA PHE A 171 6.27 -7.30 13.88
C PHE A 171 6.37 -7.51 12.36
N GLY A 172 6.14 -8.73 11.89
CA GLY A 172 6.09 -9.03 10.46
C GLY A 172 5.02 -8.27 9.68
N VAL A 173 3.98 -7.77 10.34
CA VAL A 173 2.93 -7.00 9.67
C VAL A 173 3.47 -5.72 9.03
N VAL A 174 4.39 -5.01 9.70
CA VAL A 174 4.99 -3.77 9.17
C VAL A 174 5.78 -4.05 7.90
N ALA A 175 6.54 -5.14 7.88
CA ALA A 175 7.31 -5.54 6.70
C ALA A 175 6.41 -5.88 5.49
N LEU A 176 5.27 -6.57 5.73
CA LEU A 176 4.30 -6.88 4.68
C LEU A 176 3.59 -5.62 4.17
N VAL A 177 3.23 -4.70 5.05
CA VAL A 177 2.62 -3.42 4.68
C VAL A 177 3.58 -2.57 3.86
N ALA A 178 4.87 -2.52 4.23
CA ALA A 178 5.89 -1.80 3.46
C ALA A 178 6.12 -2.43 2.07
N MET A 179 6.04 -3.75 1.96
CA MET A 179 6.23 -4.48 0.71
C MET A 179 5.04 -4.33 -0.25
N ALA A 180 3.82 -4.22 0.25
CA ALA A 180 2.62 -4.20 -0.57
C ALA A 180 2.61 -3.09 -1.65
N PRO A 181 2.93 -1.82 -1.35
CA PRO A 181 3.03 -0.76 -2.34
C PRO A 181 4.07 -1.03 -3.42
N LEU A 182 5.18 -1.70 -3.07
CA LEU A 182 6.22 -2.05 -4.03
C LEU A 182 5.66 -2.89 -5.18
N ILE A 183 4.78 -3.80 -4.87
CA ILE A 183 4.15 -4.68 -5.86
C ILE A 183 3.00 -3.94 -6.55
N THR A 184 2.09 -3.33 -5.79
CA THR A 184 0.85 -2.76 -6.35
C THR A 184 1.10 -1.56 -7.25
N ILE A 185 2.04 -0.68 -6.90
CA ILE A 185 2.36 0.51 -7.72
C ILE A 185 3.11 0.11 -8.99
N GLN A 186 4.03 -0.85 -8.90
CA GLN A 186 4.69 -1.37 -10.09
C GLN A 186 3.72 -2.10 -11.02
N LEU A 187 2.75 -2.85 -10.49
CA LEU A 187 1.67 -3.43 -11.29
C LEU A 187 0.81 -2.37 -11.98
N LEU A 188 0.49 -1.27 -11.29
CA LEU A 188 -0.21 -0.14 -11.91
C LEU A 188 0.62 0.48 -13.03
N GLY A 189 1.92 0.68 -12.83
CA GLY A 189 2.85 1.17 -13.84
C GLY A 189 2.93 0.23 -15.05
N PHE A 190 3.07 -1.06 -14.80
CA PHE A 190 3.09 -2.07 -15.85
C PHE A 190 1.79 -2.09 -16.67
N ARG A 191 0.64 -2.05 -15.99
CA ARG A 191 -0.67 -1.95 -16.65
C ARG A 191 -0.79 -0.69 -17.52
N ALA A 192 -0.29 0.45 -17.05
CA ALA A 192 -0.31 1.71 -17.80
C ALA A 192 0.51 1.59 -19.10
N ILE A 193 1.71 1.00 -19.05
CA ILE A 193 2.57 0.78 -20.22
C ILE A 193 1.90 -0.14 -21.23
N VAL A 194 1.39 -1.27 -20.77
CA VAL A 194 0.71 -2.23 -21.67
C VAL A 194 -0.50 -1.58 -22.32
N HIS A 195 -1.28 -0.81 -21.55
CA HIS A 195 -2.44 -0.10 -22.10
C HIS A 195 -2.03 0.91 -23.19
N ASN A 196 -1.00 1.72 -22.94
CA ASN A 196 -0.51 2.71 -23.92
C ASN A 196 -0.01 2.02 -25.19
N HIS A 197 0.77 0.94 -25.08
CA HIS A 197 1.26 0.21 -26.22
C HIS A 197 0.13 -0.40 -27.08
N ILE A 198 -0.94 -0.88 -26.43
CA ILE A 198 -2.13 -1.35 -27.14
C ILE A 198 -2.86 -0.20 -27.85
N GLN A 199 -2.96 0.96 -27.21
CA GLN A 199 -3.58 2.15 -27.81
C GLN A 199 -2.79 2.66 -29.01
N GLU A 200 -1.47 2.74 -28.90
CA GLU A 200 -0.58 3.11 -30.02
C GLU A 200 -0.73 2.17 -31.21
N LYS A 201 -0.72 0.85 -30.98
CA LYS A 201 -0.95 -0.14 -32.04
C LYS A 201 -2.31 0.01 -32.71
N ARG A 202 -3.37 0.29 -31.91
CA ARG A 202 -4.72 0.52 -32.45
C ARG A 202 -4.80 1.83 -33.23
N ALA A 203 -4.15 2.88 -32.78
CA ALA A 203 -4.10 4.16 -33.49
C ALA A 203 -3.33 4.01 -34.81
N MET A 204 -2.18 3.35 -34.80
CA MET A 204 -1.40 3.07 -36.01
C MET A 204 -2.21 2.26 -37.04
N LYS A 205 -2.91 1.21 -36.57
CA LYS A 205 -3.76 0.41 -37.48
C LYS A 205 -4.87 1.24 -38.12
N ARG A 206 -5.52 2.13 -37.34
CA ARG A 206 -6.57 3.02 -37.88
C ARG A 206 -6.01 3.98 -38.95
N ILE A 207 -4.80 4.51 -38.74
CA ILE A 207 -4.15 5.41 -39.70
C ILE A 207 -3.83 4.64 -41.01
N LEU A 208 -3.31 3.42 -40.90
CA LEU A 208 -3.02 2.58 -42.08
C LEU A 208 -4.30 2.21 -42.82
N ASP A 209 -5.34 1.77 -42.15
CA ASP A 209 -6.64 1.44 -42.74
C ASP A 209 -7.27 2.66 -43.44
N ALA A 210 -7.13 3.85 -42.89
CA ALA A 210 -7.62 5.10 -43.49
C ALA A 210 -6.79 5.50 -44.74
N ALA A 211 -5.46 5.31 -44.66
CA ALA A 211 -4.58 5.57 -45.83
C ALA A 211 -4.88 4.63 -47.00
N ASP A 212 -5.10 3.34 -46.75
CA ASP A 212 -5.46 2.36 -47.76
C ASP A 212 -6.80 2.69 -48.45
N GLN A 213 -7.81 3.16 -47.67
CA GLN A 213 -9.09 3.59 -48.21
C GLN A 213 -8.98 4.85 -49.10
N GLN A 214 -8.04 5.78 -48.77
CA GLN A 214 -7.80 6.95 -49.61
C GLN A 214 -7.12 6.55 -50.94
N ILE A 215 -6.20 5.62 -50.92
CA ILE A 215 -5.52 5.13 -52.15
C ILE A 215 -6.53 4.44 -53.11
N ILE A 216 -7.47 3.66 -52.57
CA ILE A 216 -8.50 2.97 -53.37
C ILE A 216 -9.46 3.97 -54.03
N ASN A 217 -9.73 5.10 -53.43
CA ASN A 217 -10.63 6.13 -53.98
C ASN A 217 -9.98 6.99 -55.09
N PHE A 218 -8.69 6.89 -55.32
CA PHE A 218 -7.96 7.58 -56.39
C PHE A 218 -7.68 6.67 -57.64
N MET A 219 -8.06 5.42 -57.56
CA MET A 219 -8.06 4.49 -58.71
C MET A 219 -9.46 4.35 -59.31
#